data_b2cb0dcbf4853efe1ec4b10f9045f26f
#
_entry.id   b2cb0dcbf4853efe1ec4b10f9045f26f
#
_cell.length_a   1.000
_cell.length_b   1.000
_cell.length_c   1.000
_cell.angle_alpha   90.00
_cell.angle_beta   90.00
_cell.angle_gamma   90.00
#
_symmetry.space_group_name_H-M   'P 1'
#
loop_
_entity.id
_entity.type
_entity.pdbx_description
1 polymer ?
#
loop_
_entity_poly.entity_id
_entity_poly.type
_entity_poly.pdbx_seq_one_letter_code
_entity_poly.pdbx_strand_id
1 'polypeptide(L)'
;RKIRAKDAVNTVWWFSKTPEPKADVRRVLVPYSDRMKKLIADPDRFYQPNKRPSGHDIGRAFGKDNSGGIPSNLLSIPNTDSNSFYLRMCKKLDLVRHPARFPEELPSFFIKMLTDPDDLTLDIFAGSNTTGVASERLRRRWLAFDSSHDYLRTSVIRFMDKRPTSVVEEMLHRLSTPSADIHIEGVSLRITDPKTESAGMPRLSQADLADLPLFAK
;
A
#
# COMPACT_ATOMS: atom_id res chain seq x y z
N ARG A 1 -21.30 25.63 1.52
CA ARG A 1 -21.41 25.87 2.96
C ARG A 1 -20.23 26.71 3.42
N LYS A 2 -20.48 27.83 4.14
CA LYS A 2 -19.44 28.78 4.55
C LYS A 2 -18.92 28.57 5.98
N ILE A 3 -19.28 27.45 6.65
CA ILE A 3 -19.16 27.29 8.10
C ILE A 3 -18.14 26.23 8.55
N ARG A 4 -17.36 25.62 7.65
CA ARG A 4 -16.31 24.67 8.05
C ARG A 4 -15.03 24.86 7.22
N ALA A 5 -13.90 24.61 7.85
CA ALA A 5 -12.63 24.48 7.15
C ALA A 5 -12.60 23.19 6.32
N LYS A 6 -11.72 23.15 5.33
CA LYS A 6 -11.44 21.94 4.56
C LYS A 6 -10.59 20.99 5.42
N ASP A 7 -10.98 19.73 5.48
CA ASP A 7 -10.17 18.70 6.15
C ASP A 7 -8.85 18.53 5.39
N ALA A 8 -7.76 18.62 6.10
CA ALA A 8 -6.40 18.55 5.54
C ALA A 8 -5.70 17.22 5.86
N VAL A 9 -6.20 16.45 6.83
CA VAL A 9 -5.56 15.25 7.33
C VAL A 9 -6.56 14.10 7.41
N ASN A 10 -6.16 12.92 6.92
CA ASN A 10 -6.87 11.68 7.14
C ASN A 10 -6.10 10.84 8.16
N THR A 11 -6.79 10.38 9.20
CA THR A 11 -6.19 9.53 10.23
C THR A 11 -6.09 8.09 9.74
N VAL A 12 -4.90 7.49 9.86
CA VAL A 12 -4.67 6.06 9.65
C VAL A 12 -4.50 5.39 11.00
N TRP A 13 -5.28 4.36 11.26
CA TRP A 13 -5.17 3.55 12.45
C TRP A 13 -4.34 2.30 12.15
N TRP A 14 -3.40 2.01 13.02
CA TRP A 14 -2.59 0.80 12.96
C TRP A 14 -2.85 -0.08 14.18
N PHE A 15 -3.21 -1.32 13.92
CA PHE A 15 -3.46 -2.33 14.93
C PHE A 15 -2.51 -3.51 14.74
N SER A 16 -2.17 -4.17 15.85
CA SER A 16 -1.38 -5.38 15.84
C SER A 16 -2.08 -6.45 16.67
N LYS A 17 -1.97 -7.72 16.25
CA LYS A 17 -2.46 -8.88 16.99
C LYS A 17 -1.61 -9.16 18.23
N THR A 18 -0.34 -8.76 18.21
CA THR A 18 0.62 -9.00 19.30
C THR A 18 1.28 -7.71 19.76
N PRO A 19 1.81 -7.65 20.99
CA PRO A 19 2.55 -6.48 21.47
C PRO A 19 3.83 -6.21 20.65
N GLU A 20 4.39 -7.23 20.02
CA GLU A 20 5.61 -7.15 19.20
C GLU A 20 5.26 -7.39 17.72
N PRO A 21 4.76 -6.37 17.00
CA PRO A 21 4.43 -6.49 15.59
C PRO A 21 5.69 -6.61 14.73
N LYS A 22 5.54 -7.27 13.57
CA LYS A 22 6.57 -7.31 12.52
C LYS A 22 6.67 -5.93 11.84
N ALA A 23 7.21 -4.95 12.55
CA ALA A 23 7.37 -3.59 12.06
C ALA A 23 8.83 -3.15 12.11
N ASP A 24 9.33 -2.56 11.03
CA ASP A 24 10.70 -2.04 10.96
C ASP A 24 10.72 -0.67 10.28
N VAL A 25 10.84 0.38 11.09
CA VAL A 25 10.91 1.75 10.60
C VAL A 25 12.14 2.03 9.73
N ARG A 26 13.19 1.20 9.84
CA ARG A 26 14.42 1.35 9.01
C ARG A 26 14.15 1.13 7.52
N ARG A 27 13.04 0.47 7.17
CA ARG A 27 12.61 0.24 5.77
C ARG A 27 11.97 1.45 5.11
N VAL A 28 11.65 2.47 5.90
CA VAL A 28 10.94 3.68 5.46
C VAL A 28 11.63 4.97 5.90
N LEU A 29 12.93 4.92 6.16
CA LEU A 29 13.70 6.09 6.52
C LEU A 29 13.61 7.17 5.44
N VAL A 30 13.61 8.41 5.89
CA VAL A 30 13.66 9.58 5.02
C VAL A 30 15.09 10.17 4.98
N PRO A 31 15.45 10.88 3.90
CA PRO A 31 16.73 11.56 3.84
C PRO A 31 16.95 12.47 5.05
N TYR A 32 18.17 12.50 5.57
CA TYR A 32 18.52 13.45 6.62
C TYR A 32 18.35 14.90 6.19
N SER A 33 17.90 15.72 7.11
CA SER A 33 17.97 17.19 6.94
C SER A 33 19.43 17.64 6.80
N ASP A 34 19.65 18.80 6.17
CA ASP A 34 21.01 19.33 6.00
C ASP A 34 21.71 19.61 7.35
N ARG A 35 20.93 19.98 8.37
CA ARG A 35 21.44 20.09 9.74
C ARG A 35 21.95 18.77 10.28
N MET A 36 21.22 17.69 10.06
CA MET A 36 21.60 16.35 10.52
C MET A 36 22.81 15.82 9.75
N LYS A 37 22.90 16.08 8.43
CA LYS A 37 24.07 15.74 7.63
C LYS A 37 25.33 16.41 8.15
N LYS A 38 25.26 17.70 8.51
CA LYS A 38 26.38 18.45 9.11
C LYS A 38 26.78 17.88 10.47
N LEU A 39 25.79 17.52 11.30
CA LEU A 39 26.05 16.90 12.61
C LEU A 39 26.77 15.56 12.48
N ILE A 40 26.35 14.71 11.52
CA ILE A 40 26.97 13.41 11.28
C ILE A 40 28.39 13.56 10.73
N ALA A 41 28.61 14.56 9.86
CA ALA A 41 29.92 14.79 9.25
C ALA A 41 30.98 15.33 10.25
N ASP A 42 30.55 16.14 11.21
CA ASP A 42 31.44 16.72 12.23
C ASP A 42 30.67 16.84 13.57
N PRO A 43 30.56 15.73 14.31
CA PRO A 43 29.82 15.72 15.57
C PRO A 43 30.41 16.66 16.63
N ASP A 44 31.73 16.79 16.69
CA ASP A 44 32.41 17.59 17.72
C ASP A 44 32.14 19.09 17.53
N ARG A 45 31.99 19.52 16.29
CA ARG A 45 31.69 20.94 15.98
C ARG A 45 30.19 21.26 16.10
N PHE A 46 29.31 20.37 15.69
CA PHE A 46 27.86 20.65 15.57
C PHE A 46 27.03 20.07 16.70
N TYR A 47 27.59 19.19 17.51
CA TYR A 47 26.93 18.63 18.68
C TYR A 47 27.04 19.60 19.86
N GLN A 48 25.91 20.17 20.26
CA GLN A 48 25.80 20.97 21.46
C GLN A 48 24.81 20.29 22.41
N PRO A 49 25.31 19.61 23.47
CA PRO A 49 24.46 19.01 24.47
C PRO A 49 23.73 20.12 25.23
N ASN A 50 22.42 20.18 25.07
CA ASN A 50 21.56 21.08 25.84
C ASN A 50 20.71 20.25 26.78
N LYS A 51 20.74 20.55 28.06
CA LYS A 51 19.74 20.04 29.01
C LYS A 51 18.37 20.60 28.61
N ARG A 52 17.48 19.71 28.25
CA ARG A 52 16.12 20.10 27.87
C ARG A 52 15.21 20.10 29.09
N PRO A 53 14.27 21.05 29.21
CA PRO A 53 13.30 21.06 30.31
C PRO A 53 12.46 19.77 30.39
N SER A 54 12.35 19.02 29.28
CA SER A 54 11.64 17.72 29.21
C SER A 54 12.43 16.55 29.83
N GLY A 55 13.67 16.75 30.28
CA GLY A 55 14.54 15.70 30.81
C GLY A 55 15.10 14.73 29.76
N HIS A 56 14.74 14.90 28.48
CA HIS A 56 15.28 14.07 27.38
C HIS A 56 16.54 14.72 26.81
N ASP A 57 17.68 14.37 27.38
CA ASP A 57 18.98 14.83 26.88
C ASP A 57 19.35 14.08 25.60
N ILE A 58 19.88 14.81 24.62
CA ILE A 58 20.42 14.21 23.40
C ILE A 58 21.82 13.70 23.72
N GLY A 59 21.97 12.38 23.78
CA GLY A 59 23.28 11.71 23.96
C GLY A 59 24.14 11.76 22.67
N ARG A 60 25.45 11.49 22.80
CA ARG A 60 26.39 11.43 21.65
C ARG A 60 25.97 10.43 20.56
N ALA A 61 25.22 9.40 20.93
CA ALA A 61 24.66 8.42 19.99
C ALA A 61 23.70 9.04 18.95
N PHE A 62 23.20 10.25 19.19
CA PHE A 62 22.34 10.96 18.25
C PHE A 62 23.07 11.35 16.94
N GLY A 63 24.39 11.55 16.99
CA GLY A 63 25.22 11.83 15.82
C GLY A 63 25.63 10.57 15.04
N LYS A 64 25.19 9.38 15.43
CA LYS A 64 25.46 8.16 14.67
C LYS A 64 24.68 8.16 13.36
N ASP A 65 25.35 7.79 12.27
CA ASP A 65 24.68 7.55 11.00
C ASP A 65 23.85 6.27 11.04
N ASN A 66 22.55 6.41 10.88
CA ASN A 66 21.57 5.32 10.80
C ASN A 66 20.98 5.20 9.37
N SER A 67 21.67 5.72 8.36
CA SER A 67 21.27 5.72 6.94
C SER A 67 20.01 6.52 6.61
N GLY A 68 19.52 7.33 7.54
CA GLY A 68 18.35 8.17 7.35
C GLY A 68 17.64 8.54 8.66
N GLY A 69 16.75 9.50 8.58
CA GLY A 69 15.90 9.95 9.70
C GLY A 69 14.62 9.12 9.79
N ILE A 70 14.14 8.92 11.01
CA ILE A 70 12.80 8.32 11.23
C ILE A 70 11.75 9.30 10.65
N PRO A 71 10.82 8.80 9.80
CA PRO A 71 9.79 9.63 9.21
C PRO A 71 8.86 10.22 10.28
N SER A 72 8.27 11.37 9.98
CA SER A 72 7.20 11.93 10.80
C SER A 72 5.97 11.02 10.77
N ASN A 73 5.15 11.06 11.82
CA ASN A 73 3.82 10.47 11.83
C ASN A 73 2.81 11.25 10.97
N LEU A 74 3.18 12.42 10.45
CA LEU A 74 2.45 13.15 9.43
C LEU A 74 3.07 12.82 8.06
N LEU A 75 2.38 12.00 7.27
CA LEU A 75 2.76 11.69 5.91
C LEU A 75 2.17 12.75 4.97
N SER A 76 3.04 13.62 4.43
CA SER A 76 2.65 14.64 3.47
C SER A 76 2.67 14.07 2.06
N ILE A 77 1.61 13.31 1.72
CA ILE A 77 1.44 12.67 0.41
C ILE A 77 0.35 13.42 -0.35
N PRO A 78 0.68 14.14 -1.43
CA PRO A 78 -0.30 14.87 -2.20
C PRO A 78 -1.21 13.91 -2.96
N ASN A 79 -2.52 14.09 -2.86
CA ASN A 79 -3.48 13.32 -3.67
C ASN A 79 -3.70 14.00 -5.03
N THR A 80 -2.67 14.01 -5.86
CA THR A 80 -2.65 14.71 -7.16
C THR A 80 -2.66 13.76 -8.36
N ASP A 81 -2.95 12.47 -8.17
CA ASP A 81 -3.02 11.49 -9.27
C ASP A 81 -4.26 11.71 -10.15
N SER A 82 -4.24 12.80 -10.93
CA SER A 82 -5.30 13.15 -11.88
C SER A 82 -5.03 12.64 -13.31
N ASN A 83 -3.81 12.16 -13.60
CA ASN A 83 -3.39 11.80 -14.96
C ASN A 83 -2.62 10.48 -15.05
N SER A 84 -2.89 9.53 -14.15
CA SER A 84 -2.29 8.19 -14.20
C SER A 84 -2.71 7.43 -15.47
N PHE A 85 -1.95 6.41 -15.83
CA PHE A 85 -2.29 5.51 -16.92
C PHE A 85 -3.69 4.91 -16.74
N TYR A 86 -4.02 4.48 -15.52
CA TYR A 86 -5.33 3.99 -15.14
C TYR A 86 -6.45 4.98 -15.52
N LEU A 87 -6.32 6.24 -15.11
CA LEU A 87 -7.36 7.25 -15.37
C LEU A 87 -7.50 7.59 -16.85
N ARG A 88 -6.37 7.72 -17.56
CA ARG A 88 -6.40 7.97 -19.01
C ARG A 88 -7.08 6.83 -19.75
N MET A 89 -6.78 5.60 -19.38
CA MET A 89 -7.34 4.41 -20.02
C MET A 89 -8.82 4.24 -19.71
N CYS A 90 -9.23 4.43 -18.44
CA CYS A 90 -10.65 4.44 -18.09
C CYS A 90 -11.43 5.50 -18.85
N LYS A 91 -10.86 6.71 -19.01
CA LYS A 91 -11.50 7.76 -19.80
C LYS A 91 -11.59 7.40 -21.29
N LYS A 92 -10.51 6.82 -21.84
CA LYS A 92 -10.44 6.48 -23.27
C LYS A 92 -11.42 5.38 -23.66
N LEU A 93 -11.62 4.41 -22.75
CA LEU A 93 -12.46 3.22 -22.99
C LEU A 93 -13.85 3.34 -22.36
N ASP A 94 -14.22 4.53 -21.90
CA ASP A 94 -15.50 4.81 -21.21
C ASP A 94 -15.83 3.82 -20.09
N LEU A 95 -14.83 3.54 -19.24
CA LEU A 95 -14.94 2.56 -18.17
C LEU A 95 -15.28 3.22 -16.83
N VAL A 96 -16.00 2.48 -15.99
CA VAL A 96 -16.28 2.87 -14.62
C VAL A 96 -14.96 2.96 -13.85
N ARG A 97 -14.72 4.13 -13.23
CA ARG A 97 -13.54 4.36 -12.38
C ARG A 97 -13.95 4.51 -10.93
N HIS A 98 -13.16 3.95 -10.02
CA HIS A 98 -13.42 4.15 -8.60
C HIS A 98 -13.30 5.65 -8.23
N PRO A 99 -14.30 6.25 -7.55
CA PRO A 99 -14.32 7.69 -7.28
C PRO A 99 -13.30 8.13 -6.23
N ALA A 100 -13.08 7.31 -5.20
CA ALA A 100 -12.16 7.59 -4.11
C ALA A 100 -10.88 6.77 -4.27
N ARG A 101 -9.75 7.43 -4.45
CA ARG A 101 -8.43 6.80 -4.65
C ARG A 101 -7.42 7.52 -3.79
N PHE A 102 -6.40 6.80 -3.40
CA PHE A 102 -5.22 7.35 -2.72
C PHE A 102 -3.95 7.08 -3.55
N PRO A 103 -2.92 7.90 -3.40
CA PRO A 103 -1.62 7.70 -4.06
C PRO A 103 -0.97 6.39 -3.63
N GLU A 104 -0.21 5.77 -4.53
CA GLU A 104 0.48 4.50 -4.28
C GLU A 104 1.54 4.60 -3.18
N GLU A 105 2.08 5.79 -2.95
CA GLU A 105 3.03 6.07 -1.87
C GLU A 105 2.47 5.72 -0.50
N LEU A 106 1.16 5.91 -0.29
CA LEU A 106 0.52 5.65 0.99
C LEU A 106 0.57 4.15 1.36
N PRO A 107 0.01 3.21 0.58
CA PRO A 107 0.14 1.80 0.89
C PRO A 107 1.58 1.32 0.84
N SER A 108 2.42 1.84 -0.07
CA SER A 108 3.82 1.47 -0.16
C SER A 108 4.59 1.75 1.13
N PHE A 109 4.31 2.85 1.80
CA PHE A 109 4.92 3.18 3.09
C PHE A 109 4.62 2.09 4.13
N PHE A 110 3.34 1.75 4.31
CA PHE A 110 2.93 0.76 5.31
C PHE A 110 3.37 -0.65 4.93
N ILE A 111 3.27 -1.05 3.68
CA ILE A 111 3.72 -2.36 3.20
C ILE A 111 5.22 -2.55 3.47
N LYS A 112 6.06 -1.55 3.17
CA LYS A 112 7.50 -1.60 3.49
C LYS A 112 7.75 -1.71 4.98
N MET A 113 7.07 -0.91 5.79
CA MET A 113 7.29 -0.85 7.23
C MET A 113 6.84 -2.13 7.93
N LEU A 114 5.72 -2.74 7.50
CA LEU A 114 5.01 -3.78 8.24
C LEU A 114 5.21 -5.20 7.70
N THR A 115 5.79 -5.35 6.51
CA THR A 115 5.91 -6.66 5.84
C THR A 115 7.31 -6.89 5.27
N ASP A 116 7.66 -8.17 5.10
CA ASP A 116 8.83 -8.60 4.31
C ASP A 116 8.43 -8.97 2.87
N PRO A 117 9.38 -9.08 1.93
CA PRO A 117 9.12 -9.72 0.64
C PRO A 117 8.43 -11.09 0.85
N ASP A 118 7.53 -11.45 -0.07
CA ASP A 118 6.72 -12.68 -0.08
C ASP A 118 5.65 -12.78 1.02
N ASP A 119 5.55 -11.81 1.94
CA ASP A 119 4.40 -11.71 2.84
C ASP A 119 3.11 -11.42 2.06
N LEU A 120 1.97 -11.75 2.67
CA LEU A 120 0.66 -11.54 2.09
C LEU A 120 0.06 -10.19 2.55
N THR A 121 -0.34 -9.38 1.60
CA THR A 121 -1.14 -8.16 1.82
C THR A 121 -2.59 -8.44 1.44
N LEU A 122 -3.51 -8.07 2.30
CA LEU A 122 -4.95 -8.23 2.07
C LEU A 122 -5.63 -6.85 2.05
N ASP A 123 -6.42 -6.59 1.01
CA ASP A 123 -7.28 -5.41 0.90
C ASP A 123 -8.73 -5.85 0.62
N ILE A 124 -9.61 -5.68 1.60
CA ILE A 124 -11.02 -6.10 1.52
C ILE A 124 -11.94 -5.03 0.94
N PHE A 125 -11.39 -3.85 0.59
CA PHE A 125 -12.09 -2.73 -0.04
C PHE A 125 -11.23 -2.14 -1.16
N ALA A 126 -10.79 -2.99 -2.07
CA ALA A 126 -9.72 -2.70 -3.02
C ALA A 126 -9.99 -1.52 -3.96
N GLY A 127 -11.25 -1.29 -4.32
CA GLY A 127 -11.61 -0.21 -5.25
C GLY A 127 -10.84 -0.29 -6.56
N SER A 128 -9.92 0.64 -6.79
CA SER A 128 -9.01 0.62 -7.94
C SER A 128 -7.75 -0.20 -7.73
N ASN A 129 -7.64 -0.97 -6.66
CA ASN A 129 -6.55 -1.88 -6.29
C ASN A 129 -5.15 -1.23 -6.24
N THR A 130 -5.08 -0.04 -5.66
CA THR A 130 -3.80 0.66 -5.45
C THR A 130 -2.89 -0.13 -4.50
N THR A 131 -3.46 -0.76 -3.48
CA THR A 131 -2.75 -1.62 -2.52
C THR A 131 -2.12 -2.83 -3.22
N GLY A 132 -2.86 -3.50 -4.11
CA GLY A 132 -2.34 -4.65 -4.86
C GLY A 132 -1.16 -4.28 -5.75
N VAL A 133 -1.23 -3.15 -6.47
CA VAL A 133 -0.12 -2.67 -7.29
C VAL A 133 1.11 -2.33 -6.46
N ALA A 134 0.93 -1.65 -5.32
CA ALA A 134 2.02 -1.36 -4.41
C ALA A 134 2.67 -2.65 -3.87
N SER A 135 1.85 -3.64 -3.52
CA SER A 135 2.32 -4.95 -3.05
C SER A 135 3.14 -5.67 -4.12
N GLU A 136 2.62 -5.74 -5.34
CA GLU A 136 3.30 -6.36 -6.49
C GLU A 136 4.67 -5.74 -6.74
N ARG A 137 4.75 -4.41 -6.85
CA ARG A 137 6.01 -3.68 -7.06
C ARG A 137 7.02 -3.87 -5.93
N LEU A 138 6.52 -4.13 -4.72
CA LEU A 138 7.34 -4.41 -3.55
C LEU A 138 7.60 -5.90 -3.34
N ARG A 139 7.22 -6.77 -4.28
CA ARG A 139 7.36 -8.23 -4.20
C ARG A 139 6.66 -8.84 -2.98
N ARG A 140 5.45 -8.39 -2.70
CA ARG A 140 4.55 -9.02 -1.73
C ARG A 140 3.46 -9.74 -2.48
N ARG A 141 3.01 -10.87 -1.96
CA ARG A 141 1.77 -11.50 -2.41
C ARG A 141 0.60 -10.63 -1.99
N TRP A 142 -0.47 -10.66 -2.73
CA TRP A 142 -1.63 -9.86 -2.38
C TRP A 142 -2.95 -10.54 -2.77
N LEU A 143 -3.98 -10.21 -1.99
CA LEU A 143 -5.38 -10.54 -2.28
C LEU A 143 -6.19 -9.25 -2.16
N ALA A 144 -7.09 -9.05 -3.11
CA ALA A 144 -7.91 -7.86 -3.19
C ALA A 144 -9.37 -8.24 -3.41
N PHE A 145 -10.26 -7.64 -2.62
CA PHE A 145 -11.70 -7.87 -2.69
C PHE A 145 -12.43 -6.56 -2.84
N ASP A 146 -13.49 -6.55 -3.61
CA ASP A 146 -14.42 -5.42 -3.71
C ASP A 146 -15.82 -5.95 -4.01
N SER A 147 -16.84 -5.26 -3.53
CA SER A 147 -18.24 -5.61 -3.83
C SER A 147 -18.64 -5.28 -5.28
N SER A 148 -17.89 -4.42 -5.95
CA SER A 148 -18.12 -4.03 -7.34
C SER A 148 -17.21 -4.79 -8.29
N HIS A 149 -17.80 -5.71 -9.06
CA HIS A 149 -17.10 -6.41 -10.12
C HIS A 149 -16.45 -5.44 -11.14
N ASP A 150 -17.12 -4.33 -11.47
CA ASP A 150 -16.59 -3.34 -12.40
C ASP A 150 -15.33 -2.67 -11.88
N TYR A 151 -15.24 -2.40 -10.57
CA TYR A 151 -14.03 -1.84 -9.98
C TYR A 151 -12.88 -2.84 -10.02
N LEU A 152 -13.13 -4.11 -9.68
CA LEU A 152 -12.12 -5.17 -9.79
C LEU A 152 -11.64 -5.33 -11.22
N ARG A 153 -12.55 -5.42 -12.19
CA ARG A 153 -12.24 -5.56 -13.61
C ARG A 153 -11.38 -4.40 -14.11
N THR A 154 -11.78 -3.16 -13.84
CA THR A 154 -11.03 -1.98 -14.30
C THR A 154 -9.71 -1.79 -13.55
N SER A 155 -9.58 -2.30 -12.32
CA SER A 155 -8.35 -2.22 -11.53
C SER A 155 -7.14 -2.87 -12.19
N VAL A 156 -7.38 -3.88 -13.04
CA VAL A 156 -6.35 -4.56 -13.84
C VAL A 156 -5.50 -3.60 -14.66
N ILE A 157 -6.09 -2.50 -15.12
CA ILE A 157 -5.36 -1.48 -15.90
C ILE A 157 -4.15 -0.94 -15.15
N ARG A 158 -4.16 -0.95 -13.82
CA ARG A 158 -3.00 -0.52 -13.02
C ARG A 158 -1.77 -1.40 -13.16
N PHE A 159 -1.96 -2.68 -13.50
CA PHE A 159 -0.88 -3.64 -13.73
C PHE A 159 -0.38 -3.63 -15.18
N MET A 160 -1.00 -2.83 -16.04
CA MET A 160 -0.74 -2.78 -17.48
C MET A 160 -0.08 -1.48 -17.92
N ASP A 161 0.68 -0.82 -17.05
CA ASP A 161 1.29 0.48 -17.35
C ASP A 161 2.05 0.45 -18.69
N LYS A 162 1.81 1.48 -19.51
CA LYS A 162 2.39 1.65 -20.87
C LYS A 162 1.97 0.62 -21.92
N ARG A 163 1.06 -0.32 -21.64
CA ARG A 163 0.56 -1.25 -22.65
C ARG A 163 -0.32 -0.56 -23.71
N PRO A 164 -0.31 -1.03 -24.96
CA PRO A 164 -1.21 -0.55 -26.01
C PRO A 164 -2.68 -0.71 -25.61
N THR A 165 -3.53 0.19 -26.09
CA THR A 165 -4.98 0.16 -25.78
C THR A 165 -5.63 -1.17 -26.17
N SER A 166 -5.28 -1.72 -27.32
CA SER A 166 -5.82 -2.99 -27.79
C SER A 166 -5.55 -4.16 -26.84
N VAL A 167 -4.37 -4.17 -26.21
CA VAL A 167 -4.01 -5.18 -25.21
C VAL A 167 -4.84 -4.99 -23.93
N VAL A 168 -5.10 -3.74 -23.54
CA VAL A 168 -5.96 -3.43 -22.38
C VAL A 168 -7.40 -3.87 -22.65
N GLU A 169 -7.94 -3.59 -23.84
CA GLU A 169 -9.29 -3.99 -24.25
C GLU A 169 -9.46 -5.50 -24.27
N GLU A 170 -8.51 -6.23 -24.87
CA GLU A 170 -8.52 -7.69 -24.89
C GLU A 170 -8.54 -8.26 -23.46
N MET A 171 -7.69 -7.72 -22.59
CA MET A 171 -7.60 -8.17 -21.21
C MET A 171 -8.90 -7.93 -20.44
N LEU A 172 -9.49 -6.74 -20.58
CA LEU A 172 -10.79 -6.42 -19.99
C LEU A 172 -11.92 -7.30 -20.52
N HIS A 173 -11.86 -7.66 -21.79
CA HIS A 173 -12.83 -8.59 -22.38
C HIS A 173 -12.69 -10.00 -21.79
N ARG A 174 -11.47 -10.51 -21.65
CA ARG A 174 -11.22 -11.81 -21.01
C ARG A 174 -11.71 -11.85 -19.56
N LEU A 175 -11.50 -10.76 -18.79
CA LEU A 175 -11.97 -10.64 -17.42
C LEU A 175 -13.48 -10.44 -17.28
N SER A 176 -14.20 -10.24 -18.36
CA SER A 176 -15.68 -10.23 -18.35
C SER A 176 -16.27 -11.62 -18.18
N THR A 177 -15.46 -12.66 -18.37
CA THR A 177 -15.85 -14.05 -18.12
C THR A 177 -15.47 -14.43 -16.69
N PRO A 178 -16.42 -14.86 -15.84
CA PRO A 178 -16.13 -15.32 -14.49
C PRO A 178 -15.09 -16.46 -14.51
N SER A 179 -14.20 -16.44 -13.52
CA SER A 179 -13.12 -17.44 -13.34
C SER A 179 -12.05 -17.49 -14.43
N ALA A 180 -11.87 -16.42 -15.20
CA ALA A 180 -10.75 -16.33 -16.12
C ALA A 180 -9.43 -16.14 -15.38
N ASP A 181 -8.48 -17.04 -15.59
CA ASP A 181 -7.09 -16.87 -15.16
C ASP A 181 -6.35 -16.04 -16.20
N ILE A 182 -5.71 -14.98 -15.76
CA ILE A 182 -4.94 -14.09 -16.61
C ILE A 182 -3.55 -13.89 -16.03
N HIS A 183 -2.54 -14.11 -16.88
CA HIS A 183 -1.15 -13.88 -16.55
C HIS A 183 -0.63 -12.65 -17.32
N ILE A 184 -0.10 -11.66 -16.59
CA ILE A 184 0.56 -10.48 -17.14
C ILE A 184 1.95 -10.40 -16.56
N GLU A 185 2.97 -10.69 -17.35
CA GLU A 185 4.39 -10.54 -16.97
C GLU A 185 4.73 -11.04 -15.56
N GLY A 186 4.30 -12.26 -15.23
CA GLY A 186 4.52 -12.87 -13.92
C GLY A 186 3.46 -12.57 -12.87
N VAL A 187 2.52 -11.69 -13.16
CA VAL A 187 1.34 -11.45 -12.31
C VAL A 187 0.21 -12.36 -12.75
N SER A 188 -0.29 -13.18 -11.84
CA SER A 188 -1.48 -13.98 -12.06
C SER A 188 -2.69 -13.27 -11.49
N LEU A 189 -3.66 -12.99 -12.34
CA LEU A 189 -4.91 -12.34 -11.97
C LEU A 189 -6.07 -13.32 -12.16
N ARG A 190 -6.87 -13.50 -11.12
CA ARG A 190 -8.14 -14.24 -11.19
C ARG A 190 -9.23 -13.37 -10.57
N ILE A 191 -10.31 -13.17 -11.30
CA ILE A 191 -11.53 -12.61 -10.75
C ILE A 191 -12.52 -13.76 -10.60
N THR A 192 -12.85 -14.08 -9.37
CA THR A 192 -13.83 -15.12 -9.04
C THR A 192 -15.13 -14.49 -8.58
N ASP A 193 -16.27 -15.03 -9.02
CA ASP A 193 -17.56 -14.68 -8.46
C ASP A 193 -17.90 -15.69 -7.36
N PRO A 194 -18.02 -15.24 -6.10
CA PRO A 194 -18.34 -16.14 -4.98
C PRO A 194 -19.70 -16.88 -5.14
N LYS A 195 -20.56 -16.40 -6.04
CA LYS A 195 -21.83 -17.09 -6.33
C LYS A 195 -21.67 -18.29 -7.27
N THR A 196 -20.64 -18.30 -8.12
CA THR A 196 -20.38 -19.38 -9.05
C THR A 196 -19.49 -20.47 -8.47
N GLU A 197 -18.64 -20.14 -7.48
CA GLU A 197 -17.76 -21.11 -6.81
C GLU A 197 -18.47 -21.93 -5.71
N SER A 198 -19.67 -21.54 -5.28
CA SER A 198 -20.39 -22.25 -4.21
C SER A 198 -20.81 -23.70 -4.56
N ALA A 199 -20.64 -24.11 -5.80
CA ALA A 199 -20.99 -25.49 -6.25
C ALA A 199 -19.85 -26.52 -6.13
N GLY A 200 -18.63 -26.15 -5.76
CA GLY A 200 -17.48 -27.06 -5.79
C GLY A 200 -16.40 -26.89 -4.72
N MET A 201 -16.40 -25.83 -3.95
CA MET A 201 -15.45 -25.70 -2.83
C MET A 201 -16.07 -26.19 -1.52
N PRO A 202 -15.37 -27.06 -0.76
CA PRO A 202 -15.77 -27.37 0.59
C PRO A 202 -15.78 -26.06 1.37
N ARG A 203 -16.90 -25.74 2.04
CA ARG A 203 -16.93 -24.66 3.01
C ARG A 203 -15.86 -24.96 4.04
N LEU A 204 -14.87 -24.08 4.18
CA LEU A 204 -13.91 -24.17 5.27
C LEU A 204 -14.71 -24.20 6.58
N SER A 205 -14.56 -25.27 7.34
CA SER A 205 -15.14 -25.37 8.67
C SER A 205 -14.47 -24.35 9.61
N GLN A 206 -15.09 -24.06 10.75
CA GLN A 206 -14.42 -23.26 11.78
C GLN A 206 -13.08 -23.84 12.23
N ALA A 207 -12.91 -25.16 12.13
CA ALA A 207 -11.64 -25.84 12.39
C ALA A 207 -10.60 -25.50 11.33
N ASP A 208 -10.95 -25.51 10.03
CA ASP A 208 -10.04 -25.15 8.94
C ASP A 208 -9.58 -23.70 9.02
N LEU A 209 -10.44 -22.81 9.52
CA LEU A 209 -10.12 -21.41 9.77
C LEU A 209 -9.18 -21.23 10.98
N ALA A 210 -9.25 -22.11 11.96
CA ALA A 210 -8.38 -22.09 13.14
C ALA A 210 -6.92 -22.50 12.83
N ASP A 211 -6.74 -23.34 11.81
CA ASP A 211 -5.43 -23.83 11.37
C ASP A 211 -4.76 -22.93 10.31
N LEU A 212 -5.44 -21.90 9.83
CA LEU A 212 -4.79 -20.89 9.01
C LEU A 212 -3.73 -20.14 9.83
N PRO A 213 -2.51 -19.91 9.29
CA PRO A 213 -1.43 -19.23 10.02
C PRO A 213 -1.81 -17.84 10.56
N LEU A 214 -2.91 -17.25 10.04
CA LEU A 214 -3.48 -15.98 10.49
C LEU A 214 -4.22 -16.12 11.85
N PHE A 215 -4.57 -17.32 12.28
CA PHE A 215 -5.36 -17.59 13.48
C PHE A 215 -4.65 -18.53 14.47
N ALA A 216 -3.43 -18.97 14.17
CA ALA A 216 -2.63 -19.71 15.14
C ALA A 216 -2.34 -18.81 16.36
N LYS A 217 -2.70 -19.33 17.53
CA LYS A 217 -2.55 -18.67 18.84
C LYS A 217 -1.08 -18.41 19.17
#